data_caaf933475677d95303b8a1c44d22040
#
_entry.id   caaf933475677d95303b8a1c44d22040
#
_cell.length_a   1.000
_cell.length_b   1.000
_cell.length_c   1.000
_cell.angle_alpha   90.00
_cell.angle_beta   90.00
_cell.angle_gamma   90.00
#
_symmetry.space_group_name_H-M   'P 1'
#
loop_
_entity.id
_entity.type
_entity.pdbx_description
1 polymer ?
#
loop_
_entity_poly.entity_id
_entity_poly.type
_entity_poly.pdbx_seq_one_letter_code
_entity_poly.pdbx_strand_id
1 'polypeptide(L)'
;MGIGVAMLLAACGMTSTNGTNTTNATAQAPQTTQQAHVEVKTDGTYTVKEYDFESNGKNLYARAFVPDVEGRVPLVIFSHGLGANAWHEEEVQKTLAKAGIAVFSLEFAGGSSSSAPMSEGLTTEMSVLTEVQNLKDAIRIASGLEYADPQKIYLMGSSQGGLVTALTAEEVINIAGLFLFYPAFSLPDDIRSSFPKLDEVPETFNLLGTKIGKIYITDIYDMDAYANLDKLGMPVHIYHGKDDYIVPLTASQKAMKRLKDARLTTLEDTGHALTPEQQAQIGFEIADEIYNGMK
;
A
#
# COMPACT_ATOMS: atom_id res chain seq x y z
N MET A 1 -62.00 1.35 0.59
CA MET A 1 -62.55 1.38 1.94
C MET A 1 -61.39 1.61 2.86
N GLY A 2 -61.16 2.69 3.36
CA GLY A 2 -61.99 3.65 4.11
C GLY A 2 -61.33 3.80 5.44
N ILE A 3 -60.81 5.00 5.66
CA ILE A 3 -61.24 5.95 6.69
C ILE A 3 -60.59 5.65 8.07
N GLY A 4 -59.92 6.50 8.79
CA GLY A 4 -59.93 7.94 8.89
C GLY A 4 -59.54 8.31 10.29
N VAL A 5 -58.88 9.45 10.42
CA VAL A 5 -59.32 10.59 11.24
C VAL A 5 -59.05 10.46 12.75
N ALA A 6 -58.18 11.23 13.30
CA ALA A 6 -58.10 12.66 13.60
C ALA A 6 -58.41 13.01 15.07
N MET A 7 -57.66 13.97 15.56
CA MET A 7 -58.09 15.09 16.42
C MET A 7 -58.27 14.81 17.92
N LEU A 8 -58.04 15.70 18.86
CA LEU A 8 -57.85 17.17 18.94
C LEU A 8 -57.54 17.54 20.41
N LEU A 9 -56.78 18.62 20.58
CA LEU A 9 -57.00 19.76 21.51
C LEU A 9 -56.98 19.51 23.04
N ALA A 10 -56.38 20.27 23.78
CA ALA A 10 -56.15 21.68 24.14
C ALA A 10 -56.23 21.73 25.68
N ALA A 11 -55.72 22.57 26.44
CA ALA A 11 -55.36 23.93 26.47
C ALA A 11 -54.94 24.31 27.91
N CYS A 12 -54.20 25.36 27.99
CA CYS A 12 -54.19 26.42 29.01
C CYS A 12 -53.86 26.17 30.49
N GLY A 13 -52.88 26.94 30.95
CA GLY A 13 -52.69 27.32 32.35
C GLY A 13 -51.45 28.22 32.51
N MET A 14 -51.68 29.54 32.55
CA MET A 14 -50.70 30.58 32.87
C MET A 14 -50.22 30.47 34.31
N THR A 15 -48.95 30.76 34.67
CA THR A 15 -48.48 32.04 35.21
C THR A 15 -47.08 31.98 35.75
N SER A 16 -46.29 33.00 35.45
CA SER A 16 -45.46 33.86 36.32
C SER A 16 -43.99 33.52 36.53
N THR A 17 -43.17 34.32 35.87
CA THR A 17 -41.97 35.05 36.33
C THR A 17 -40.93 34.38 37.21
N ASN A 18 -39.73 34.19 36.71
CA ASN A 18 -38.52 34.85 37.23
C ASN A 18 -37.36 34.77 36.22
N GLY A 19 -36.75 35.90 35.99
CA GLY A 19 -35.65 36.05 35.09
C GLY A 19 -34.36 35.42 35.63
N THR A 20 -33.69 34.73 34.76
CA THR A 20 -32.26 34.47 34.89
C THR A 20 -31.61 34.67 33.54
N ASN A 21 -30.62 35.56 33.52
CA ASN A 21 -29.72 35.86 32.39
C ASN A 21 -29.14 34.56 31.84
N THR A 22 -29.55 34.19 30.64
CA THR A 22 -28.85 33.23 29.83
C THR A 22 -27.96 34.00 28.82
N THR A 23 -26.68 34.03 29.11
CA THR A 23 -25.67 34.38 28.15
C THR A 23 -25.77 33.41 26.95
N ASN A 24 -26.17 33.93 25.80
CA ASN A 24 -26.11 33.21 24.53
C ASN A 24 -24.63 32.94 24.19
N ALA A 25 -24.14 31.76 24.54
CA ALA A 25 -22.94 31.22 23.93
C ALA A 25 -23.31 30.76 22.52
N THR A 26 -23.04 31.59 21.54
CA THR A 26 -23.06 31.21 20.13
C THR A 26 -22.02 30.10 19.96
N ALA A 27 -22.45 28.87 19.79
CA ALA A 27 -21.60 27.77 19.39
C ALA A 27 -21.04 28.09 17.99
N GLN A 28 -19.77 28.52 17.97
CA GLN A 28 -19.04 28.63 16.72
C GLN A 28 -18.92 27.23 16.12
N ALA A 29 -19.43 27.06 14.89
CA ALA A 29 -19.17 25.84 14.11
C ALA A 29 -17.67 25.60 14.02
N PRO A 30 -17.21 24.32 14.07
CA PRO A 30 -15.80 24.00 13.93
C PRO A 30 -15.29 24.61 12.63
N GLN A 31 -14.35 25.54 12.74
CA GLN A 31 -13.60 26.05 11.60
C GLN A 31 -12.81 24.87 11.04
N THR A 32 -13.19 24.37 9.88
CA THR A 32 -12.37 23.47 9.08
C THR A 32 -11.13 24.27 8.73
N THR A 33 -10.03 24.03 9.44
CA THR A 33 -8.73 24.54 9.08
C THR A 33 -8.40 23.92 7.72
N GLN A 34 -8.57 24.69 6.66
CA GLN A 34 -8.12 24.29 5.34
C GLN A 34 -6.61 24.16 5.42
N GLN A 35 -6.11 22.93 5.36
CA GLN A 35 -4.67 22.66 5.36
C GLN A 35 -4.08 23.35 4.13
N ALA A 36 -3.09 24.20 4.33
CA ALA A 36 -2.44 24.91 3.23
C ALA A 36 -1.82 23.87 2.28
N HIS A 37 -2.12 24.01 0.98
CA HIS A 37 -1.52 23.14 -0.04
C HIS A 37 -0.01 23.32 -0.05
N VAL A 38 0.73 22.22 0.04
CA VAL A 38 2.19 22.19 0.00
C VAL A 38 2.62 22.08 -1.47
N GLU A 39 3.41 23.05 -1.95
CA GLU A 39 4.04 22.95 -3.27
C GLU A 39 5.12 21.87 -3.23
N VAL A 40 4.91 20.78 -3.95
CA VAL A 40 5.87 19.65 -4.03
C VAL A 40 6.95 19.98 -5.05
N LYS A 41 8.22 19.85 -4.62
CA LYS A 41 9.41 19.99 -5.47
C LYS A 41 10.19 18.69 -5.47
N THR A 42 10.77 18.35 -6.61
CA THR A 42 11.56 17.12 -6.80
C THR A 42 13.00 17.44 -7.22
N ASP A 43 13.57 18.50 -6.65
CA ASP A 43 14.94 18.98 -6.89
C ASP A 43 15.86 18.86 -5.66
N GLY A 44 15.37 18.27 -4.57
CA GLY A 44 16.13 17.99 -3.37
C GLY A 44 17.25 16.95 -3.59
N THR A 45 18.17 16.88 -2.64
CA THR A 45 19.23 15.88 -2.59
C THR A 45 18.91 14.78 -1.58
N TYR A 46 19.55 13.64 -1.72
CA TYR A 46 19.39 12.51 -0.81
C TYR A 46 20.68 11.69 -0.72
N THR A 47 20.80 10.96 0.38
CA THR A 47 21.86 9.96 0.60
C THR A 47 21.26 8.57 0.52
N VAL A 48 21.96 7.60 -0.10
CA VAL A 48 21.58 6.19 -0.08
C VAL A 48 22.28 5.52 1.10
N LYS A 49 21.49 4.88 1.97
CA LYS A 49 21.98 4.06 3.09
C LYS A 49 21.59 2.59 2.84
N GLU A 50 22.45 1.67 3.25
CA GLU A 50 22.20 0.23 3.15
C GLU A 50 21.99 -0.35 4.54
N TYR A 51 21.14 -1.36 4.63
CA TYR A 51 20.75 -2.01 5.87
C TYR A 51 20.71 -3.52 5.70
N ASP A 52 21.13 -4.21 6.74
CA ASP A 52 20.86 -5.63 6.92
C ASP A 52 19.96 -5.81 8.13
N PHE A 53 18.99 -6.70 8.03
CA PHE A 53 18.09 -7.02 9.13
C PHE A 53 17.64 -8.48 9.09
N GLU A 54 17.31 -9.03 10.26
CA GLU A 54 16.86 -10.41 10.37
C GLU A 54 15.34 -10.52 10.23
N SER A 55 14.89 -11.49 9.42
CA SER A 55 13.50 -11.93 9.32
C SER A 55 13.46 -13.45 9.14
N ASN A 56 12.74 -14.16 10.00
CA ASN A 56 12.60 -15.62 9.97
C ASN A 56 13.95 -16.37 9.93
N GLY A 57 14.97 -15.89 10.65
CA GLY A 57 16.30 -16.50 10.71
C GLY A 57 17.11 -16.35 9.42
N LYS A 58 16.75 -15.44 8.53
CA LYS A 58 17.48 -15.06 7.32
C LYS A 58 17.90 -13.60 7.41
N ASN A 59 19.09 -13.28 6.94
CA ASN A 59 19.56 -11.90 6.81
C ASN A 59 19.04 -11.31 5.51
N LEU A 60 18.29 -10.20 5.59
CA LEU A 60 17.71 -9.49 4.47
C LEU A 60 18.41 -8.17 4.26
N TYR A 61 18.59 -7.83 3.00
CA TYR A 61 19.10 -6.56 2.55
C TYR A 61 17.97 -5.55 2.34
N ALA A 62 18.24 -4.30 2.68
CA ALA A 62 17.43 -3.17 2.26
C ALA A 62 18.31 -1.97 1.95
N ARG A 63 17.80 -1.07 1.12
CA ARG A 63 18.41 0.23 0.87
C ARG A 63 17.40 1.33 1.17
N ALA A 64 17.88 2.46 1.66
CA ALA A 64 17.03 3.61 1.85
C ALA A 64 17.58 4.82 1.11
N PHE A 65 16.68 5.52 0.41
CA PHE A 65 16.91 6.87 -0.09
C PHE A 65 16.46 7.84 0.99
N VAL A 66 17.40 8.52 1.62
CA VAL A 66 17.15 9.40 2.77
C VAL A 66 17.34 10.84 2.32
N PRO A 67 16.30 11.69 2.32
CA PRO A 67 16.42 13.10 1.97
C PRO A 67 17.44 13.82 2.85
N ASP A 68 18.21 14.73 2.26
CA ASP A 68 19.18 15.54 2.97
C ASP A 68 18.49 16.79 3.60
N VAL A 69 17.56 16.52 4.52
CA VAL A 69 16.79 17.55 5.24
C VAL A 69 16.87 17.32 6.75
N GLU A 70 16.65 18.36 7.53
CA GLU A 70 16.60 18.25 8.99
C GLU A 70 15.26 17.67 9.47
N GLY A 71 15.32 16.85 10.53
CA GLY A 71 14.15 16.32 11.20
C GLY A 71 13.65 14.99 10.61
N ARG A 72 12.44 14.60 11.03
CA ARG A 72 11.79 13.39 10.58
C ARG A 72 10.92 13.67 9.37
N VAL A 73 10.93 12.76 8.41
CA VAL A 73 10.21 12.86 7.14
C VAL A 73 9.23 11.70 6.98
N PRO A 74 8.20 11.83 6.12
CA PRO A 74 7.38 10.68 5.73
C PRO A 74 8.26 9.55 5.21
N LEU A 75 7.87 8.30 5.48
CA LEU A 75 8.58 7.12 5.02
C LEU A 75 7.67 6.25 4.16
N VAL A 76 8.13 5.91 2.97
CA VAL A 76 7.54 4.88 2.11
C VAL A 76 8.37 3.61 2.22
N ILE A 77 7.73 2.46 2.48
CA ILE A 77 8.40 1.15 2.49
C ILE A 77 7.98 0.42 1.22
N PHE A 78 8.95 0.06 0.38
CA PHE A 78 8.71 -0.50 -0.95
C PHE A 78 8.97 -2.00 -1.02
N SER A 79 8.03 -2.73 -1.63
CA SER A 79 8.00 -4.17 -1.87
C SER A 79 8.06 -4.48 -3.36
N HIS A 80 9.13 -5.13 -3.79
CA HIS A 80 9.32 -5.49 -5.21
C HIS A 80 8.46 -6.68 -5.66
N GLY A 81 8.28 -6.87 -6.98
CA GLY A 81 7.60 -8.01 -7.57
C GLY A 81 8.44 -9.29 -7.63
N LEU A 82 7.84 -10.39 -8.12
CA LEU A 82 8.47 -11.70 -8.28
C LEU A 82 9.80 -11.60 -9.04
N GLY A 83 10.86 -12.13 -8.45
CA GLY A 83 12.18 -12.21 -9.06
C GLY A 83 12.92 -10.88 -9.19
N ALA A 84 12.32 -9.76 -8.73
CA ALA A 84 12.94 -8.44 -8.72
C ALA A 84 13.83 -8.25 -7.47
N ASN A 85 14.15 -7.03 -7.08
CA ASN A 85 15.01 -6.71 -5.94
C ASN A 85 14.76 -5.26 -5.46
N ALA A 86 15.54 -4.77 -4.50
CA ALA A 86 15.42 -3.45 -3.92
C ALA A 86 15.63 -2.26 -4.90
N TRP A 87 16.15 -2.49 -6.10
CA TRP A 87 16.33 -1.48 -7.15
C TRP A 87 15.13 -1.37 -8.10
N HIS A 88 14.12 -2.21 -7.92
CA HIS A 88 12.92 -2.16 -8.77
C HIS A 88 12.18 -0.83 -8.56
N GLU A 89 11.61 -0.26 -9.62
CA GLU A 89 10.92 1.04 -9.60
C GLU A 89 11.80 2.19 -9.02
N GLU A 90 13.11 2.18 -9.33
CA GLU A 90 14.08 3.10 -8.70
C GLU A 90 13.80 4.57 -8.98
N GLU A 91 13.23 4.94 -10.13
CA GLU A 91 12.94 6.34 -10.44
C GLU A 91 11.78 6.89 -9.59
N VAL A 92 10.79 6.07 -9.20
CA VAL A 92 9.79 6.45 -8.18
C VAL A 92 10.50 6.76 -6.87
N GLN A 93 11.39 5.85 -6.41
CA GLN A 93 12.10 5.96 -5.13
C GLN A 93 12.96 7.24 -5.08
N LYS A 94 13.69 7.53 -6.16
CA LYS A 94 14.51 8.75 -6.29
C LYS A 94 13.67 10.02 -6.31
N THR A 95 12.53 9.99 -6.99
CA THR A 95 11.63 11.14 -7.10
C THR A 95 11.04 11.48 -5.72
N LEU A 96 10.60 10.48 -4.97
CA LEU A 96 10.12 10.64 -3.60
C LEU A 96 11.21 11.21 -2.68
N ALA A 97 12.43 10.68 -2.76
CA ALA A 97 13.53 11.18 -1.95
C ALA A 97 13.87 12.65 -2.26
N LYS A 98 13.89 13.03 -3.54
CA LYS A 98 14.07 14.43 -3.97
C LYS A 98 12.93 15.34 -3.51
N ALA A 99 11.74 14.77 -3.30
CA ALA A 99 10.59 15.49 -2.73
C ALA A 99 10.61 15.56 -1.20
N GLY A 100 11.64 15.04 -0.53
CA GLY A 100 11.75 15.08 0.93
C GLY A 100 11.05 13.92 1.65
N ILE A 101 10.77 12.82 0.95
CA ILE A 101 10.14 11.60 1.48
C ILE A 101 11.16 10.48 1.47
N ALA A 102 11.45 9.88 2.62
CA ALA A 102 12.36 8.74 2.68
C ALA A 102 11.71 7.50 2.06
N VAL A 103 12.51 6.68 1.37
CA VAL A 103 12.06 5.40 0.84
C VAL A 103 12.96 4.29 1.35
N PHE A 104 12.37 3.28 1.99
CA PHE A 104 13.05 2.06 2.42
C PHE A 104 12.62 0.90 1.53
N SER A 105 13.53 0.42 0.70
CA SER A 105 13.28 -0.64 -0.28
C SER A 105 13.98 -1.91 0.15
N LEU A 106 13.20 -2.95 0.50
CA LEU A 106 13.77 -4.24 0.91
C LEU A 106 13.93 -5.19 -0.29
N GLU A 107 14.84 -6.16 -0.15
CA GLU A 107 14.88 -7.36 -0.97
C GLU A 107 14.38 -8.53 -0.13
N PHE A 108 13.31 -9.19 -0.59
CA PHE A 108 12.71 -10.32 0.12
C PHE A 108 13.64 -11.54 0.19
N ALA A 109 13.53 -12.33 1.24
CA ALA A 109 14.25 -13.59 1.40
C ALA A 109 13.93 -14.56 0.25
N GLY A 110 14.91 -14.88 -0.59
CA GLY A 110 14.70 -15.69 -1.80
C GLY A 110 13.80 -15.03 -2.86
N GLY A 111 13.45 -13.74 -2.72
CA GLY A 111 12.58 -13.03 -3.64
C GLY A 111 13.23 -12.61 -4.96
N SER A 112 14.55 -12.56 -5.00
CA SER A 112 15.31 -12.12 -6.17
C SER A 112 15.76 -13.29 -7.05
N SER A 113 15.57 -13.18 -8.36
CA SER A 113 16.14 -14.09 -9.36
C SER A 113 17.51 -13.66 -9.89
N SER A 114 18.11 -12.64 -9.26
CA SER A 114 19.48 -12.21 -9.54
C SER A 114 20.49 -13.34 -9.36
N SER A 115 21.56 -13.34 -10.16
CA SER A 115 22.71 -14.24 -9.95
C SER A 115 23.50 -13.94 -8.69
N ALA A 116 23.31 -12.75 -8.10
CA ALA A 116 23.92 -12.30 -6.86
C ALA A 116 22.86 -11.56 -6.02
N PRO A 117 21.93 -12.30 -5.38
CA PRO A 117 20.94 -11.69 -4.49
C PRO A 117 21.66 -11.14 -3.26
N MET A 118 21.15 -10.05 -2.71
CA MET A 118 21.70 -9.43 -1.50
C MET A 118 21.10 -10.04 -0.23
N SER A 119 19.83 -10.47 -0.30
CA SER A 119 19.15 -11.18 0.79
C SER A 119 19.40 -12.68 0.73
N GLU A 120 19.47 -13.31 1.89
CA GLU A 120 19.53 -14.77 2.01
C GLU A 120 18.24 -15.46 1.57
N GLY A 121 18.32 -16.76 1.33
CA GLY A 121 17.19 -17.60 0.97
C GLY A 121 17.21 -18.05 -0.48
N LEU A 122 16.38 -19.05 -0.77
CA LEU A 122 16.23 -19.61 -2.10
C LEU A 122 14.84 -19.23 -2.65
N THR A 123 14.76 -18.98 -3.95
CA THR A 123 13.48 -18.73 -4.62
C THR A 123 12.50 -19.90 -4.48
N THR A 124 13.02 -21.11 -4.24
CA THR A 124 12.21 -22.32 -3.99
C THR A 124 11.68 -22.44 -2.54
N GLU A 125 12.10 -21.57 -1.64
CA GLU A 125 11.64 -21.48 -0.25
C GLU A 125 10.76 -20.24 0.00
N MET A 126 10.63 -19.37 -0.98
CA MET A 126 9.85 -18.14 -0.93
C MET A 126 8.39 -18.42 -1.27
N SER A 127 7.49 -17.67 -0.61
CA SER A 127 6.07 -17.56 -0.95
C SER A 127 5.56 -16.15 -0.63
N VAL A 128 4.35 -15.83 -1.08
CA VAL A 128 3.67 -14.58 -0.73
C VAL A 128 3.58 -14.41 0.80
N LEU A 129 3.33 -15.50 1.55
CA LEU A 129 3.22 -15.42 3.02
C LEU A 129 4.58 -15.23 3.71
N THR A 130 5.65 -15.81 3.18
CA THR A 130 7.00 -15.52 3.71
C THR A 130 7.40 -14.06 3.45
N GLU A 131 7.03 -13.49 2.31
CA GLU A 131 7.25 -12.09 1.97
C GLU A 131 6.40 -11.14 2.84
N VAL A 132 5.16 -11.50 3.17
CA VAL A 132 4.33 -10.76 4.15
C VAL A 132 5.06 -10.65 5.49
N GLN A 133 5.68 -11.74 5.97
CA GLN A 133 6.45 -11.69 7.22
C GLN A 133 7.70 -10.82 7.09
N ASN A 134 8.43 -10.93 5.97
CA ASN A 134 9.59 -10.06 5.72
C ASN A 134 9.20 -8.57 5.71
N LEU A 135 8.07 -8.22 5.09
CA LEU A 135 7.58 -6.85 5.07
C LEU A 135 7.18 -6.36 6.46
N LYS A 136 6.53 -7.19 7.29
CA LYS A 136 6.22 -6.83 8.69
C LYS A 136 7.49 -6.50 9.49
N ASP A 137 8.54 -7.30 9.32
CA ASP A 137 9.82 -7.06 10.00
C ASP A 137 10.51 -5.80 9.46
N ALA A 138 10.45 -5.57 8.15
CA ALA A 138 10.93 -4.34 7.53
C ALA A 138 10.19 -3.09 8.06
N ILE A 139 8.86 -3.15 8.20
CA ILE A 139 8.05 -2.06 8.78
C ILE A 139 8.50 -1.76 10.20
N ARG A 140 8.68 -2.79 11.03
CA ARG A 140 9.12 -2.63 12.42
C ARG A 140 10.49 -1.95 12.51
N ILE A 141 11.43 -2.35 11.67
CA ILE A 141 12.79 -1.79 11.65
C ILE A 141 12.78 -0.37 11.09
N ALA A 142 12.19 -0.18 9.90
CA ALA A 142 12.23 1.08 9.18
C ALA A 142 11.47 2.21 9.90
N SER A 143 10.34 1.90 10.56
CA SER A 143 9.59 2.88 11.37
C SER A 143 10.37 3.37 12.60
N GLY A 144 11.38 2.64 13.06
CA GLY A 144 12.24 3.03 14.17
C GLY A 144 13.46 3.87 13.78
N LEU A 145 13.72 4.09 12.49
CA LEU A 145 14.88 4.84 12.03
C LEU A 145 14.77 6.33 12.40
N GLU A 146 15.91 6.95 12.68
CA GLU A 146 15.98 8.32 13.21
C GLU A 146 15.31 9.39 12.32
N TYR A 147 15.35 9.17 11.01
CA TYR A 147 14.77 10.08 10.01
C TYR A 147 13.28 9.81 9.71
N ALA A 148 12.72 8.69 10.17
CA ALA A 148 11.34 8.31 9.87
C ALA A 148 10.35 9.00 10.82
N ASP A 149 9.28 9.58 10.26
CA ASP A 149 8.12 10.03 11.03
C ASP A 149 7.18 8.81 11.25
N PRO A 150 7.06 8.28 12.48
CA PRO A 150 6.27 7.08 12.73
C PRO A 150 4.75 7.27 12.55
N GLN A 151 4.30 8.50 12.35
CA GLN A 151 2.89 8.81 12.05
C GLN A 151 2.62 8.94 10.55
N LYS A 152 3.67 8.87 9.72
CA LYS A 152 3.61 9.03 8.26
C LYS A 152 4.32 7.90 7.55
N ILE A 153 3.92 6.66 7.89
CA ILE A 153 4.42 5.44 7.25
C ILE A 153 3.45 5.03 6.14
N TYR A 154 3.94 4.94 4.94
CA TYR A 154 3.22 4.48 3.76
C TYR A 154 3.83 3.19 3.25
N LEU A 155 3.01 2.32 2.66
CA LEU A 155 3.50 1.13 1.98
C LEU A 155 3.30 1.28 0.48
N MET A 156 4.28 0.81 -0.27
CA MET A 156 4.26 0.81 -1.73
C MET A 156 4.70 -0.56 -2.23
N GLY A 157 4.04 -1.08 -3.25
CA GLY A 157 4.44 -2.39 -3.79
C GLY A 157 4.00 -2.61 -5.23
N SER A 158 4.80 -3.36 -5.98
CA SER A 158 4.55 -3.67 -7.39
C SER A 158 4.27 -5.16 -7.61
N SER A 159 3.31 -5.48 -8.48
CA SER A 159 3.00 -6.85 -8.89
C SER A 159 2.72 -7.78 -7.68
N GLN A 160 3.49 -8.86 -7.49
CA GLN A 160 3.44 -9.70 -6.29
C GLN A 160 3.67 -8.87 -5.01
N GLY A 161 4.65 -7.95 -5.00
CA GLY A 161 4.89 -7.05 -3.87
C GLY A 161 3.68 -6.15 -3.57
N GLY A 162 2.86 -5.81 -4.57
CA GLY A 162 1.59 -5.12 -4.38
C GLY A 162 0.55 -5.97 -3.65
N LEU A 163 0.44 -7.27 -3.96
CA LEU A 163 -0.37 -8.21 -3.20
C LEU A 163 0.15 -8.37 -1.76
N VAL A 164 1.46 -8.59 -1.60
CA VAL A 164 2.12 -8.69 -0.28
C VAL A 164 1.86 -7.43 0.56
N THR A 165 1.97 -6.25 -0.04
CA THR A 165 1.70 -4.96 0.61
C THR A 165 0.26 -4.88 1.12
N ALA A 166 -0.73 -5.25 0.30
CA ALA A 166 -2.14 -5.23 0.71
C ALA A 166 -2.42 -6.23 1.85
N LEU A 167 -1.93 -7.47 1.74
CA LEU A 167 -2.07 -8.49 2.78
C LEU A 167 -1.39 -8.07 4.10
N THR A 168 -0.21 -7.48 4.02
CA THR A 168 0.50 -6.98 5.21
C THR A 168 -0.28 -5.86 5.88
N ALA A 169 -0.86 -4.93 5.10
CA ALA A 169 -1.65 -3.82 5.63
C ALA A 169 -2.93 -4.25 6.36
N GLU A 170 -3.45 -5.46 6.11
CA GLU A 170 -4.55 -6.04 6.87
C GLU A 170 -4.16 -6.39 8.32
N GLU A 171 -2.86 -6.61 8.58
CA GLU A 171 -2.35 -7.14 9.85
C GLU A 171 -1.54 -6.12 10.66
N VAL A 172 -1.14 -5.00 10.06
CA VAL A 172 -0.36 -3.96 10.73
C VAL A 172 -1.19 -2.70 10.95
N ILE A 173 -0.82 -1.93 11.97
CA ILE A 173 -1.47 -0.68 12.35
C ILE A 173 -0.58 0.53 12.03
N ASN A 174 -1.15 1.73 12.04
CA ASN A 174 -0.44 2.99 11.83
C ASN A 174 0.20 3.14 10.42
N ILE A 175 -0.44 2.55 9.42
CA ILE A 175 -0.11 2.82 8.02
C ILE A 175 -1.01 3.96 7.52
N ALA A 176 -0.38 5.00 6.98
CA ALA A 176 -1.05 6.22 6.55
C ALA A 176 -1.69 6.10 5.15
N GLY A 177 -1.20 5.20 4.31
CA GLY A 177 -1.76 4.94 2.98
C GLY A 177 -0.98 3.89 2.20
N LEU A 178 -1.59 3.37 1.13
CA LEU A 178 -1.01 2.37 0.24
C LEU A 178 -0.91 2.89 -1.19
N PHE A 179 0.22 2.62 -1.84
CA PHE A 179 0.45 2.84 -3.27
C PHE A 179 0.77 1.50 -3.94
N LEU A 180 -0.10 1.03 -4.82
CA LEU A 180 0.01 -0.29 -5.42
C LEU A 180 0.17 -0.17 -6.94
N PHE A 181 1.23 -0.76 -7.48
CA PHE A 181 1.49 -0.79 -8.92
C PHE A 181 1.10 -2.15 -9.48
N TYR A 182 0.12 -2.20 -10.36
CA TYR A 182 -0.37 -3.43 -11.01
C TYR A 182 -0.38 -4.65 -10.07
N PRO A 183 -1.03 -4.54 -8.86
CA PRO A 183 -0.96 -5.55 -7.81
C PRO A 183 -1.54 -6.89 -8.27
N ALA A 184 -0.81 -7.98 -7.98
CA ALA A 184 -1.14 -9.33 -8.44
C ALA A 184 -2.29 -9.97 -7.66
N PHE A 185 -3.43 -9.29 -7.52
CA PHE A 185 -4.61 -9.82 -6.81
C PHE A 185 -5.22 -11.05 -7.48
N SER A 186 -4.98 -11.26 -8.79
CA SER A 186 -5.46 -12.46 -9.49
C SER A 186 -4.61 -13.71 -9.21
N LEU A 187 -3.43 -13.57 -8.61
CA LEU A 187 -2.45 -14.65 -8.48
C LEU A 187 -3.01 -15.94 -7.86
N PRO A 188 -3.80 -15.94 -6.76
CA PRO A 188 -4.38 -17.17 -6.24
C PRO A 188 -5.39 -17.82 -7.20
N ASP A 189 -6.18 -17.02 -7.94
CA ASP A 189 -7.13 -17.51 -8.94
C ASP A 189 -6.39 -18.12 -10.15
N ASP A 190 -5.31 -17.48 -10.61
CA ASP A 190 -4.47 -17.93 -11.72
C ASP A 190 -3.77 -19.26 -11.39
N ILE A 191 -3.30 -19.40 -10.14
CA ILE A 191 -2.71 -20.62 -9.62
C ILE A 191 -3.73 -21.76 -9.64
N ARG A 192 -4.93 -21.56 -9.09
CA ARG A 192 -5.99 -22.60 -9.12
C ARG A 192 -6.40 -22.97 -10.52
N SER A 193 -6.39 -22.03 -11.44
CA SER A 193 -6.66 -22.29 -12.86
C SER A 193 -5.58 -23.13 -13.52
N SER A 194 -4.31 -22.92 -13.15
CA SER A 194 -3.15 -23.63 -13.68
C SER A 194 -2.98 -25.02 -13.06
N PHE A 195 -3.32 -25.15 -11.77
CA PHE A 195 -3.22 -26.37 -10.99
C PHE A 195 -4.56 -26.67 -10.32
N PRO A 196 -5.52 -27.30 -11.03
CA PRO A 196 -6.86 -27.56 -10.47
C PRO A 196 -6.86 -28.44 -9.23
N LYS A 197 -5.77 -29.22 -9.01
CA LYS A 197 -5.58 -30.04 -7.83
C LYS A 197 -4.20 -29.79 -7.22
N LEU A 198 -4.17 -29.65 -5.90
CA LEU A 198 -2.96 -29.36 -5.14
C LEU A 198 -1.92 -30.49 -5.19
N ASP A 199 -2.35 -31.74 -5.35
CA ASP A 199 -1.49 -32.93 -5.50
C ASP A 199 -0.79 -33.00 -6.87
N GLU A 200 -1.27 -32.26 -7.86
CA GLU A 200 -0.66 -32.13 -9.19
C GLU A 200 0.47 -31.08 -9.23
N VAL A 201 0.63 -30.29 -8.17
CA VAL A 201 1.68 -29.26 -8.10
C VAL A 201 3.05 -29.89 -7.97
N PRO A 202 3.99 -29.62 -8.91
CA PRO A 202 5.35 -30.15 -8.83
C PRO A 202 6.13 -29.52 -7.68
N GLU A 203 7.19 -30.19 -7.21
CA GLU A 203 8.06 -29.66 -6.14
C GLU A 203 8.73 -28.34 -6.52
N THR A 204 9.02 -28.14 -7.79
CA THR A 204 9.52 -26.87 -8.33
C THR A 204 9.00 -26.64 -9.74
N PHE A 205 8.79 -25.38 -10.12
CA PHE A 205 8.42 -25.00 -11.49
C PHE A 205 8.97 -23.61 -11.84
N ASN A 206 8.86 -23.22 -13.10
CA ASN A 206 9.28 -21.90 -13.55
C ASN A 206 8.04 -21.00 -13.70
N LEU A 207 8.06 -19.86 -13.00
CA LEU A 207 7.05 -18.81 -13.13
C LEU A 207 7.75 -17.52 -13.60
N LEU A 208 7.43 -17.07 -14.80
CA LEU A 208 7.97 -15.84 -15.40
C LEU A 208 9.51 -15.77 -15.35
N GLY A 209 10.19 -16.91 -15.58
CA GLY A 209 11.66 -16.97 -15.55
C GLY A 209 12.27 -17.28 -14.17
N THR A 210 11.49 -17.21 -13.10
CA THR A 210 11.93 -17.53 -11.74
C THR A 210 11.59 -18.97 -11.40
N LYS A 211 12.58 -19.76 -10.95
CA LYS A 211 12.35 -21.11 -10.43
C LYS A 211 11.82 -20.99 -9.00
N ILE A 212 10.57 -21.42 -8.79
CA ILE A 212 9.89 -21.38 -7.48
C ILE A 212 9.58 -22.78 -6.97
N GLY A 213 9.35 -22.90 -5.67
CA GLY A 213 9.00 -24.14 -5.01
C GLY A 213 7.51 -24.33 -4.83
N LYS A 214 7.10 -25.55 -4.48
CA LYS A 214 5.71 -25.93 -4.22
C LYS A 214 5.06 -25.05 -3.14
N ILE A 215 5.83 -24.61 -2.14
CA ILE A 215 5.38 -23.73 -1.06
C ILE A 215 4.72 -22.44 -1.61
N TYR A 216 5.22 -21.90 -2.71
CA TYR A 216 4.66 -20.71 -3.34
C TYR A 216 3.18 -20.88 -3.71
N ILE A 217 2.82 -22.08 -4.15
CA ILE A 217 1.43 -22.40 -4.51
C ILE A 217 0.63 -22.78 -3.27
N THR A 218 1.18 -23.69 -2.43
CA THR A 218 0.43 -24.22 -1.29
C THR A 218 -0.02 -23.17 -0.31
N ASP A 219 0.81 -22.14 -0.09
CA ASP A 219 0.53 -21.07 0.88
C ASP A 219 -0.64 -20.17 0.48
N ILE A 220 -0.91 -20.05 -0.82
CA ILE A 220 -1.97 -19.16 -1.32
C ILE A 220 -3.06 -19.89 -2.12
N TYR A 221 -3.03 -21.22 -2.15
CA TYR A 221 -3.94 -22.02 -2.96
C TYR A 221 -5.42 -21.76 -2.63
N ASP A 222 -5.75 -21.69 -1.35
CA ASP A 222 -7.12 -21.45 -0.87
C ASP A 222 -7.39 -19.96 -0.55
N MET A 223 -6.42 -19.07 -0.87
CA MET A 223 -6.54 -17.66 -0.57
C MET A 223 -7.56 -16.98 -1.50
N ASP A 224 -8.40 -16.12 -0.92
CA ASP A 224 -9.11 -15.06 -1.64
C ASP A 224 -8.40 -13.73 -1.36
N ALA A 225 -7.59 -13.28 -2.32
CA ALA A 225 -6.84 -12.03 -2.21
C ALA A 225 -7.72 -10.76 -2.06
N TYR A 226 -9.03 -10.89 -2.23
CA TYR A 226 -9.99 -9.79 -2.12
C TYR A 226 -10.80 -9.81 -0.81
N ALA A 227 -10.68 -10.87 0.00
CA ALA A 227 -11.59 -11.13 1.12
C ALA A 227 -11.67 -10.01 2.15
N ASN A 228 -10.53 -9.38 2.46
CA ASN A 228 -10.41 -8.42 3.53
C ASN A 228 -10.11 -6.98 3.07
N LEU A 229 -10.11 -6.71 1.77
CA LEU A 229 -9.81 -5.38 1.24
C LEU A 229 -10.76 -4.30 1.79
N ASP A 230 -11.98 -4.66 2.14
CA ASP A 230 -12.96 -3.75 2.79
C ASP A 230 -12.63 -3.42 4.26
N LYS A 231 -11.66 -4.11 4.86
CA LYS A 231 -11.16 -3.84 6.23
C LYS A 231 -9.99 -2.86 6.25
N LEU A 232 -9.37 -2.58 5.10
CA LEU A 232 -8.32 -1.58 5.00
C LEU A 232 -8.90 -0.21 5.39
N GLY A 233 -8.37 0.37 6.46
CA GLY A 233 -8.84 1.62 7.03
C GLY A 233 -8.10 2.87 6.53
N MET A 234 -7.08 2.67 5.71
CA MET A 234 -6.28 3.73 5.10
C MET A 234 -6.64 3.91 3.61
N PRO A 235 -6.39 5.08 3.02
CA PRO A 235 -6.57 5.28 1.58
C PRO A 235 -5.61 4.41 0.77
N VAL A 236 -6.08 3.96 -0.40
CA VAL A 236 -5.33 3.11 -1.34
C VAL A 236 -5.34 3.73 -2.73
N HIS A 237 -4.17 3.93 -3.31
CA HIS A 237 -4.07 4.33 -4.70
C HIS A 237 -3.42 3.22 -5.53
N ILE A 238 -4.13 2.77 -6.56
CA ILE A 238 -3.66 1.74 -7.48
C ILE A 238 -3.32 2.39 -8.82
N TYR A 239 -2.12 2.12 -9.34
CA TYR A 239 -1.69 2.44 -10.71
C TYR A 239 -1.63 1.15 -11.51
N HIS A 240 -2.27 1.09 -12.68
CA HIS A 240 -2.31 -0.13 -13.47
C HIS A 240 -2.29 0.17 -14.96
N GLY A 241 -1.40 -0.51 -15.69
CA GLY A 241 -1.34 -0.44 -17.14
C GLY A 241 -2.59 -1.06 -17.79
N LYS A 242 -3.12 -0.39 -18.82
CA LYS A 242 -4.31 -0.86 -19.52
C LYS A 242 -4.05 -2.15 -20.32
N ASP A 243 -2.84 -2.27 -20.83
CA ASP A 243 -2.42 -3.36 -21.70
C ASP A 243 -1.58 -4.42 -20.94
N ASP A 244 -1.76 -4.50 -19.61
CA ASP A 244 -1.10 -5.49 -18.79
C ASP A 244 -1.67 -6.90 -19.05
N TYR A 245 -0.84 -7.75 -19.68
CA TYR A 245 -1.17 -9.14 -20.01
C TYR A 245 -0.66 -10.15 -18.98
N ILE A 246 0.13 -9.73 -17.98
CA ILE A 246 0.63 -10.56 -16.88
C ILE A 246 -0.36 -10.55 -15.71
N VAL A 247 -0.72 -9.36 -15.24
CA VAL A 247 -1.79 -9.14 -14.28
C VAL A 247 -2.86 -8.30 -14.96
N PRO A 248 -4.01 -8.87 -15.33
CA PRO A 248 -5.01 -8.12 -16.08
C PRO A 248 -5.58 -6.96 -15.24
N LEU A 249 -5.81 -5.80 -15.86
CA LEU A 249 -6.41 -4.62 -15.23
C LEU A 249 -7.70 -4.94 -14.45
N THR A 250 -8.44 -5.96 -14.89
CA THR A 250 -9.65 -6.45 -14.22
C THR A 250 -9.40 -6.90 -12.78
N ALA A 251 -8.17 -7.33 -12.42
CA ALA A 251 -7.81 -7.66 -11.05
C ALA A 251 -7.91 -6.41 -10.14
N SER A 252 -7.35 -5.27 -10.56
CA SER A 252 -7.48 -4.01 -9.84
C SER A 252 -8.92 -3.49 -9.86
N GLN A 253 -9.63 -3.61 -10.97
CA GLN A 253 -11.06 -3.22 -11.04
C GLN A 253 -11.93 -4.06 -10.09
N LYS A 254 -11.60 -5.35 -9.87
CA LYS A 254 -12.26 -6.21 -8.88
C LYS A 254 -11.92 -5.74 -7.46
N ALA A 255 -10.67 -5.37 -7.17
CA ALA A 255 -10.24 -4.83 -5.88
C ALA A 255 -10.97 -3.52 -5.54
N MET A 256 -11.12 -2.60 -6.51
CA MET A 256 -11.85 -1.35 -6.34
C MET A 256 -13.30 -1.53 -5.87
N LYS A 257 -13.94 -2.64 -6.18
CA LYS A 257 -15.32 -2.94 -5.72
C LYS A 257 -15.38 -3.33 -4.24
N ARG A 258 -14.24 -3.62 -3.63
CA ARG A 258 -14.12 -4.05 -2.22
C ARG A 258 -13.51 -2.96 -1.35
N LEU A 259 -12.56 -2.21 -1.88
CA LEU A 259 -11.91 -1.09 -1.18
C LEU A 259 -12.92 0.03 -0.91
N LYS A 260 -12.85 0.65 0.28
CA LYS A 260 -13.77 1.72 0.70
C LYS A 260 -13.26 3.11 0.35
N ASP A 261 -11.97 3.31 0.49
CA ASP A 261 -11.29 4.57 0.21
C ASP A 261 -10.15 4.29 -0.75
N ALA A 262 -10.45 4.32 -2.05
CA ALA A 262 -9.46 3.95 -3.05
C ALA A 262 -9.63 4.69 -4.37
N ARG A 263 -8.51 4.87 -5.06
CA ARG A 263 -8.44 5.40 -6.43
C ARG A 263 -7.69 4.40 -7.33
N LEU A 264 -8.14 4.29 -8.57
CA LEU A 264 -7.47 3.54 -9.64
C LEU A 264 -7.09 4.49 -10.76
N THR A 265 -5.78 4.68 -10.97
CA THR A 265 -5.24 5.36 -12.15
C THR A 265 -4.88 4.32 -13.20
N THR A 266 -5.59 4.35 -14.33
CA THR A 266 -5.28 3.50 -15.48
C THR A 266 -4.31 4.22 -16.40
N LEU A 267 -3.21 3.56 -16.74
CA LEU A 267 -2.17 4.08 -17.60
C LEU A 267 -2.38 3.55 -19.02
N GLU A 268 -2.64 4.46 -19.95
CA GLU A 268 -2.80 4.10 -21.37
C GLU A 268 -1.44 3.63 -21.95
N ASP A 269 -1.47 2.79 -22.98
CA ASP A 269 -0.30 2.25 -23.67
C ASP A 269 0.78 1.65 -22.74
N THR A 270 0.34 1.06 -21.61
CA THR A 270 1.22 0.57 -20.54
C THR A 270 0.89 -0.88 -20.24
N GLY A 271 1.93 -1.73 -20.25
CA GLY A 271 1.87 -3.15 -19.85
C GLY A 271 2.19 -3.34 -18.36
N HIS A 272 2.87 -4.48 -18.04
CA HIS A 272 3.23 -4.86 -16.66
C HIS A 272 4.48 -4.17 -16.10
N ALA A 273 5.01 -3.16 -16.76
CA ALA A 273 6.17 -2.40 -16.31
C ALA A 273 5.97 -0.91 -16.60
N LEU A 274 6.47 -0.08 -15.71
CA LEU A 274 6.47 1.37 -15.86
C LEU A 274 7.76 1.83 -16.53
N THR A 275 7.66 2.76 -17.48
CA THR A 275 8.85 3.43 -18.02
C THR A 275 9.46 4.35 -16.95
N PRO A 276 10.75 4.71 -17.05
CA PRO A 276 11.37 5.67 -16.12
C PRO A 276 10.61 7.00 -16.03
N GLU A 277 10.07 7.50 -17.13
CA GLU A 277 9.28 8.73 -17.20
C GLU A 277 7.95 8.58 -16.44
N GLN A 278 7.26 7.45 -16.61
CA GLN A 278 6.04 7.14 -15.86
C GLN A 278 6.35 7.01 -14.37
N GLN A 279 7.45 6.34 -14.01
CA GLN A 279 7.89 6.22 -12.63
C GLN A 279 8.14 7.59 -12.00
N ALA A 280 8.84 8.50 -12.68
CA ALA A 280 9.09 9.85 -12.18
C ALA A 280 7.78 10.63 -12.01
N GLN A 281 6.86 10.56 -12.97
CA GLN A 281 5.55 11.20 -12.89
C GLN A 281 4.72 10.67 -11.72
N ILE A 282 4.64 9.35 -11.58
CA ILE A 282 3.92 8.69 -10.47
C ILE A 282 4.57 9.04 -9.13
N GLY A 283 5.90 9.08 -9.05
CA GLY A 283 6.62 9.51 -7.85
C GLY A 283 6.25 10.93 -7.43
N PHE A 284 6.07 11.85 -8.38
CA PHE A 284 5.59 13.20 -8.10
C PHE A 284 4.13 13.19 -7.59
N GLU A 285 3.24 12.43 -8.21
CA GLU A 285 1.84 12.31 -7.79
C GLU A 285 1.73 11.73 -6.38
N ILE A 286 2.51 10.69 -6.06
CA ILE A 286 2.58 10.10 -4.72
C ILE A 286 3.09 11.12 -3.69
N ALA A 287 4.12 11.91 -4.04
CA ALA A 287 4.62 12.95 -3.15
C ALA A 287 3.56 14.02 -2.88
N ASP A 288 2.81 14.44 -3.91
CA ASP A 288 1.70 15.37 -3.74
C ASP A 288 0.62 14.82 -2.80
N GLU A 289 0.25 13.55 -2.96
CA GLU A 289 -0.74 12.90 -2.10
C GLU A 289 -0.25 12.74 -0.65
N ILE A 290 1.04 12.45 -0.42
CA ILE A 290 1.61 12.33 0.91
C ILE A 290 1.58 13.68 1.65
N TYR A 291 1.83 14.79 0.96
CA TYR A 291 1.84 16.12 1.56
C TYR A 291 0.47 16.78 1.63
N ASN A 292 -0.38 16.55 0.64
CA ASN A 292 -1.65 17.27 0.46
C ASN A 292 -2.88 16.39 0.75
N GLY A 293 -2.67 15.13 1.08
CA GLY A 293 -3.70 14.13 1.38
C GLY A 293 -4.04 13.27 0.16
N MET A 294 -4.12 11.97 0.38
CA MET A 294 -4.65 11.02 -0.60
C MET A 294 -6.15 11.28 -0.79
N LYS A 295 -6.59 11.45 -2.05
CA LYS A 295 -7.97 11.81 -2.41
C LYS A 295 -8.60 10.72 -3.27
#